data_f43e22ee98d60c9499ff73bcb82c5c3d
#
_entry.id   f43e22ee98d60c9499ff73bcb82c5c3d
#
_cell.length_a   1.000
_cell.length_b   1.000
_cell.length_c   1.000
_cell.angle_alpha   90.00
_cell.angle_beta   90.00
_cell.angle_gamma   90.00
#
_symmetry.space_group_name_H-M   'P 1'
#
loop_
_entity.id
_entity.type
_entity.pdbx_description
1 polymer ?
#
loop_
_entity_poly.entity_id
_entity_poly.type
_entity_poly.pdbx_seq_one_letter_code
_entity_poly.pdbx_strand_id
1 'polypeptide(L)'
;MTDVDEKLKNVCEMMDEIKEDNSIPRNIREGAEECKKLLLESNDELDVRIASSIFKLQDLADDPNIPLHGRTLIWNVISKLESIKEEEAS
;
A
#
# COMPACT_ATOMS: atom_id res chain seq x y z
N MET A 1 1.00 -3.00 22.02
CA MET A 1 0.88 -2.66 20.59
C MET A 1 1.56 -1.32 20.33
N THR A 2 2.38 -1.23 19.29
CA THR A 2 3.10 0.00 18.97
C THR A 2 2.29 0.85 17.99
N ASP A 3 2.60 2.15 17.92
CA ASP A 3 1.99 3.04 16.93
C ASP A 3 2.22 2.55 15.51
N VAL A 4 3.37 1.93 15.27
CA VAL A 4 3.70 1.37 13.94
C VAL A 4 2.74 0.25 13.56
N ASP A 5 2.43 -0.64 14.50
CA ASP A 5 1.49 -1.75 14.25
C ASP A 5 0.10 -1.23 13.89
N GLU A 6 -0.37 -0.21 14.59
CA GLU A 6 -1.66 0.41 14.29
C GLU A 6 -1.66 1.09 12.92
N LYS A 7 -0.58 1.78 12.59
CA LYS A 7 -0.45 2.46 11.29
C LYS A 7 -0.40 1.45 10.14
N LEU A 8 0.32 0.34 10.33
CA LEU A 8 0.36 -0.74 9.33
C LEU A 8 -1.03 -1.35 9.15
N LYS A 9 -1.77 -1.52 10.25
CA LYS A 9 -3.13 -2.03 10.17
C LYS A 9 -4.02 -1.09 9.36
N ASN A 10 -3.92 0.22 9.60
CA ASN A 10 -4.68 1.22 8.85
C ASN A 10 -4.34 1.17 7.36
N VAL A 11 -3.05 1.03 7.03
CA VAL A 11 -2.62 0.90 5.64
C VAL A 11 -3.22 -0.35 5.00
N CYS A 12 -3.22 -1.46 5.71
CA CYS A 12 -3.81 -2.71 5.22
C CYS A 12 -5.31 -2.56 4.97
N GLU A 13 -6.01 -1.84 5.84
CA GLU A 13 -7.44 -1.55 5.65
C GLU A 13 -7.67 -0.71 4.40
N MET A 14 -6.80 0.27 4.13
CA MET A 14 -6.86 1.09 2.92
C MET A 14 -6.64 0.23 1.68
N MET A 15 -5.71 -0.71 1.72
CA MET A 15 -5.47 -1.63 0.60
C MET A 15 -6.66 -2.56 0.39
N ASP A 16 -7.33 -2.98 1.47
CA ASP A 16 -8.54 -3.81 1.36
C ASP A 16 -9.67 -3.05 0.67
N GLU A 17 -9.78 -1.74 0.88
CA GLU A 17 -10.75 -0.91 0.15
C GLU A 17 -10.51 -0.96 -1.35
N ILE A 18 -9.25 -0.90 -1.78
CA ILE A 18 -8.89 -1.00 -3.20
C ILE A 18 -9.25 -2.39 -3.73
N LYS A 19 -8.89 -3.42 -2.96
CA LYS A 19 -9.13 -4.81 -3.35
C LYS A 19 -10.61 -5.11 -3.53
N GLU A 20 -11.46 -4.51 -2.71
CA GLU A 20 -12.89 -4.76 -2.71
C GLU A 20 -13.69 -3.89 -3.67
N ASP A 21 -13.05 -2.90 -4.29
CA ASP A 21 -13.70 -1.96 -5.20
C ASP A 21 -13.79 -2.56 -6.61
N ASN A 22 -14.97 -3.04 -6.98
CA ASN A 22 -15.19 -3.69 -8.26
C ASN A 22 -15.06 -2.74 -9.47
N SER A 23 -15.05 -1.42 -9.24
CA SER A 23 -14.82 -0.45 -10.30
C SER A 23 -13.35 -0.29 -10.65
N ILE A 24 -12.47 -0.83 -9.84
CA ILE A 24 -11.02 -0.82 -10.08
C ILE A 24 -10.64 -2.11 -10.84
N PRO A 25 -9.83 -2.02 -11.91
CA PRO A 25 -9.42 -3.20 -12.67
C PRO A 25 -8.81 -4.30 -11.79
N ARG A 26 -9.07 -5.53 -12.16
CA ARG A 26 -8.65 -6.71 -11.40
C ARG A 26 -7.15 -6.75 -11.13
N ASN A 27 -6.32 -6.40 -12.13
CA ASN A 27 -4.87 -6.43 -11.97
C ASN A 27 -4.41 -5.46 -10.88
N ILE A 28 -5.09 -4.32 -10.73
CA ILE A 28 -4.76 -3.34 -9.69
C ILE A 28 -5.20 -3.86 -8.33
N ARG A 29 -6.39 -4.46 -8.26
CA ARG A 29 -6.87 -5.06 -7.01
C ARG A 29 -5.95 -6.17 -6.53
N GLU A 30 -5.50 -7.03 -7.44
CA GLU A 30 -4.54 -8.09 -7.13
C GLU A 30 -3.20 -7.52 -6.69
N GLY A 31 -2.75 -6.45 -7.34
CA GLY A 31 -1.53 -5.75 -6.95
C GLY A 31 -1.58 -5.19 -5.54
N ALA A 32 -2.73 -4.64 -5.14
CA ALA A 32 -2.93 -4.15 -3.77
C ALA A 32 -2.83 -5.30 -2.76
N GLU A 33 -3.40 -6.46 -3.08
CA GLU A 33 -3.30 -7.64 -2.22
C GLU A 33 -1.85 -8.11 -2.08
N GLU A 34 -1.09 -8.09 -3.17
CA GLU A 34 0.33 -8.44 -3.13
C GLU A 34 1.13 -7.47 -2.28
N CYS A 35 0.81 -6.17 -2.34
CA CYS A 35 1.46 -5.18 -1.48
C CYS A 35 1.19 -5.44 -0.01
N LYS A 36 -0.05 -5.79 0.32
CA LYS A 36 -0.43 -6.13 1.68
C LYS A 36 0.40 -7.31 2.19
N LYS A 37 0.57 -8.33 1.37
CA LYS A 37 1.39 -9.49 1.71
C LYS A 37 2.86 -9.11 1.91
N LEU A 38 3.40 -8.23 1.07
CA LEU A 38 4.76 -7.75 1.24
C LEU A 38 4.95 -7.09 2.60
N LEU A 39 3.98 -6.30 3.03
CA LEU A 39 4.07 -5.63 4.33
C LEU A 39 3.97 -6.58 5.51
N LEU A 40 3.14 -7.61 5.42
CA LEU A 40 2.81 -8.47 6.56
C LEU A 40 3.60 -9.77 6.62
N GLU A 41 3.96 -10.33 5.46
CA GLU A 41 4.49 -11.70 5.39
C GLU A 41 5.95 -11.78 4.96
N SER A 42 6.55 -10.67 4.53
CA SER A 42 7.96 -10.68 4.15
C SER A 42 8.85 -10.78 5.38
N ASN A 43 9.99 -11.47 5.22
CA ASN A 43 10.99 -11.58 6.28
C ASN A 43 12.00 -10.43 6.27
N ASP A 44 11.84 -9.48 5.36
CA ASP A 44 12.72 -8.32 5.28
C ASP A 44 12.50 -7.36 6.44
N GLU A 45 13.47 -6.48 6.67
CA GLU A 45 13.35 -5.39 7.62
C GLU A 45 12.15 -4.50 7.26
N LEU A 46 11.56 -3.84 8.25
CA LEU A 46 10.36 -3.01 8.05
C LEU A 46 10.57 -1.93 6.99
N ASP A 47 11.69 -1.23 7.03
CA ASP A 47 11.97 -0.17 6.05
C ASP A 47 12.04 -0.71 4.62
N VAL A 48 12.59 -1.91 4.43
CA VAL A 48 12.64 -2.57 3.14
C VAL A 48 11.23 -2.96 2.68
N ARG A 49 10.42 -3.51 3.59
CA ARG A 49 9.05 -3.90 3.26
C ARG A 49 8.22 -2.69 2.83
N ILE A 50 8.37 -1.58 3.55
CA ILE A 50 7.66 -0.34 3.20
C ILE A 50 8.13 0.18 1.85
N ALA A 51 9.44 0.26 1.62
CA ALA A 51 9.99 0.74 0.36
C ALA A 51 9.52 -0.10 -0.83
N SER A 52 9.53 -1.43 -0.67
CA SER A 52 9.08 -2.35 -1.73
C SER A 52 7.60 -2.16 -2.04
N SER A 53 6.79 -1.97 -1.00
CA SER A 53 5.35 -1.75 -1.16
C SER A 53 5.07 -0.41 -1.86
N ILE A 54 5.79 0.65 -1.48
CA ILE A 54 5.65 1.96 -2.13
C ILE A 54 5.98 1.84 -3.61
N PHE A 55 7.09 1.19 -3.93
CA PHE A 55 7.52 1.00 -5.31
C PHE A 55 6.45 0.30 -6.14
N LYS A 56 5.88 -0.78 -5.60
CA LYS A 56 4.83 -1.53 -6.28
C LYS A 56 3.56 -0.70 -6.44
N LEU A 57 3.18 0.07 -5.43
CA LEU A 57 2.01 0.94 -5.49
C LEU A 57 2.18 2.04 -6.53
N GLN A 58 3.38 2.62 -6.64
CA GLN A 58 3.67 3.61 -7.68
C GLN A 58 3.49 3.02 -9.08
N ASP A 59 3.94 1.78 -9.27
CA ASP A 59 3.77 1.08 -10.52
C ASP A 59 2.29 0.88 -10.85
N LEU A 60 1.49 0.50 -9.86
CA LEU A 60 0.04 0.35 -10.04
C LEU A 60 -0.63 1.68 -10.38
N ALA A 61 -0.22 2.77 -9.75
CA ALA A 61 -0.77 4.10 -9.99
C ALA A 61 -0.50 4.59 -11.41
N ASP A 62 0.56 4.08 -12.04
CA ASP A 62 0.93 4.44 -13.41
C ASP A 62 0.17 3.65 -14.46
N ASP A 63 -0.66 2.70 -14.08
CA ASP A 63 -1.44 1.90 -15.02
C ASP A 63 -2.41 2.81 -15.79
N PRO A 64 -2.38 2.77 -17.15
CA PRO A 64 -3.24 3.66 -17.94
C PRO A 64 -4.73 3.38 -17.80
N ASN A 65 -5.10 2.21 -17.28
CA ASN A 65 -6.50 1.83 -17.11
C ASN A 65 -7.05 2.11 -15.72
N ILE A 66 -6.25 2.67 -14.82
CA ILE A 66 -6.70 2.95 -13.47
C ILE A 66 -7.67 4.14 -13.45
N PRO A 67 -8.86 4.02 -12.84
CA PRO A 67 -9.75 5.17 -12.69
C PRO A 67 -9.17 6.17 -11.70
N LEU A 68 -9.58 7.43 -11.83
CA LEU A 68 -9.04 8.51 -11.01
C LEU A 68 -9.17 8.23 -9.51
N HIS A 69 -10.32 7.73 -9.07
CA HIS A 69 -10.50 7.44 -7.63
C HIS A 69 -9.56 6.34 -7.15
N GLY A 70 -9.26 5.36 -8.00
CA GLY A 70 -8.31 4.30 -7.67
C GLY A 70 -6.90 4.84 -7.50
N ARG A 71 -6.49 5.74 -8.39
CA ARG A 71 -5.18 6.39 -8.29
C ARG A 71 -5.07 7.20 -7.00
N THR A 72 -6.12 7.93 -6.65
CA THR A 72 -6.17 8.71 -5.41
C THR A 72 -6.03 7.81 -4.19
N LEU A 73 -6.74 6.68 -4.17
CA LEU A 73 -6.63 5.72 -3.07
C LEU A 73 -5.20 5.18 -2.93
N ILE A 74 -4.56 4.83 -4.06
CA ILE A 74 -3.19 4.34 -4.04
C ILE A 74 -2.23 5.41 -3.51
N TRP A 75 -2.34 6.65 -3.97
CA TRP A 75 -1.49 7.72 -3.49
C TRP A 75 -1.70 8.01 -1.99
N ASN A 76 -2.92 7.85 -1.48
CA ASN A 76 -3.17 7.96 -0.05
C ASN A 76 -2.42 6.89 0.74
N VAL A 77 -2.41 5.65 0.23
CA VAL A 77 -1.66 4.55 0.85
C VAL A 77 -0.16 4.86 0.84
N ILE A 78 0.36 5.31 -0.30
CA ILE A 78 1.78 5.66 -0.44
C ILE A 78 2.15 6.74 0.59
N SER A 79 1.34 7.78 0.72
CA SER A 79 1.59 8.85 1.69
C SER A 79 1.66 8.34 3.12
N LYS A 80 0.77 7.42 3.48
CA LYS A 80 0.79 6.81 4.81
C LYS A 80 2.04 5.98 5.03
N LEU A 81 2.44 5.20 4.04
CA LEU A 81 3.65 4.38 4.13
C LEU A 81 4.90 5.25 4.25
N GLU A 82 4.98 6.34 3.50
CA GLU A 82 6.11 7.27 3.59
C GLU A 82 6.18 7.91 4.98
N SER A 83 5.04 8.25 5.55
CA SER A 83 4.97 8.79 6.91
C SER A 83 5.51 7.81 7.94
N ILE A 84 5.14 6.53 7.82
CA ILE A 84 5.65 5.48 8.72
C ILE A 84 7.16 5.33 8.57
N LYS A 85 7.65 5.35 7.34
CA LYS A 85 9.08 5.22 7.05
C LYS A 85 9.87 6.36 7.69
N GLU A 86 9.37 7.59 7.59
CA GLU A 86 10.02 8.75 8.20
C GLU A 86 10.08 8.65 9.72
N GLU A 87 9.01 8.19 10.34
CA GLU A 87 8.96 8.03 11.80
C GLU A 87 9.96 6.98 12.27
N GLU A 88 10.09 5.88 11.53
CA GLU A 88 11.02 4.83 11.89
C GLU A 88 12.49 5.23 11.66
N ALA A 89 12.73 6.16 10.74
CA ALA A 89 14.08 6.63 10.44
C ALA A 89 14.58 7.69 11.41
N SER A 90 13.68 8.33 12.16
CA SER A 90 14.04 9.43 13.06
C SER A 90 14.41 9.01 14.49
#